data_e33bafafba87b1c7f5b14c93af9cb22a
#
_entry.id   e33bafafba87b1c7f5b14c93af9cb22a
#
_cell.length_a   1.000
_cell.length_b   1.000
_cell.length_c   1.000
_cell.angle_alpha   90.00
_cell.angle_beta   90.00
_cell.angle_gamma   90.00
#
_symmetry.space_group_name_H-M   'P 1'
#
loop_
_entity.id
_entity.type
_entity.pdbx_description
1 polymer ?
#
loop_
_entity_poly.entity_id
_entity_poly.type
_entity_poly.pdbx_seq_one_letter_code
_entity_poly.pdbx_strand_id
1 'polypeptide(L)'
;MNRKRFFLLGLTLLLVGLAVAQERRFRIYLIHHGWHAGIAFCQADLEGTDWPAEAFFPERRFVEVGWGEAGYYPDPDPGAGDALRAALWPTDAVLHVAAFDHPPALIFKGPVRQIDLDSTAFRRLVAYVADYFKRDAQGGLKPVAPGLYGMESQFYAAKGRYHLFNNCNHWVARALRAAGLPVHPGRTLTIRDLWRQIEPLSQAASPESDGCLSNIR
;
A
#
# COMPACT_ATOMS: atom_id res chain seq x y z
N MET A 1 -0.63 77.50 -32.88
CA MET A 1 -1.71 76.48 -32.75
C MET A 1 -1.03 75.09 -32.66
N ASN A 2 -0.67 74.66 -31.44
CA ASN A 2 0.11 73.48 -31.25
C ASN A 2 -0.85 72.32 -30.70
N ARG A 3 -1.04 71.30 -31.53
CA ARG A 3 -1.74 70.11 -31.13
C ARG A 3 -0.73 69.07 -30.60
N LYS A 4 -0.65 68.91 -29.28
CA LYS A 4 0.10 67.82 -28.65
C LYS A 4 -0.77 66.54 -28.74
N ARG A 5 -0.25 65.55 -29.53
CA ARG A 5 -0.83 64.20 -29.57
C ARG A 5 -0.26 63.41 -28.40
N PHE A 6 -1.10 63.03 -27.46
CA PHE A 6 -0.78 62.06 -26.41
C PHE A 6 -0.88 60.66 -27.00
N PHE A 7 0.26 59.94 -27.05
CA PHE A 7 0.30 58.50 -27.30
C PHE A 7 0.04 57.79 -25.97
N LEU A 8 -1.10 57.17 -25.83
CA LEU A 8 -1.32 56.18 -24.76
C LEU A 8 -0.67 54.84 -25.16
N LEU A 9 0.43 54.50 -24.53
CA LEU A 9 0.97 53.13 -24.57
C LEU A 9 0.11 52.29 -23.65
N GLY A 10 -0.74 51.43 -24.21
CA GLY A 10 -1.41 50.39 -23.48
C GLY A 10 -0.44 49.25 -23.14
N LEU A 11 0.00 49.20 -21.89
CA LEU A 11 0.76 48.08 -21.36
C LEU A 11 -0.20 46.91 -21.07
N THR A 12 -0.34 46.00 -22.04
CA THR A 12 -1.09 44.76 -21.85
C THR A 12 -0.22 43.82 -21.03
N LEU A 13 -0.46 43.74 -19.71
CA LEU A 13 0.09 42.68 -18.86
C LEU A 13 -0.51 41.32 -19.28
N LEU A 14 0.30 40.54 -19.97
CA LEU A 14 -0.01 39.15 -20.24
C LEU A 14 0.19 38.36 -18.93
N LEU A 15 -0.88 38.14 -18.17
CA LEU A 15 -0.90 37.22 -17.05
C LEU A 15 -0.83 35.80 -17.63
N VAL A 16 0.37 35.28 -17.83
CA VAL A 16 0.60 33.84 -18.03
C VAL A 16 0.31 33.17 -16.71
N GLY A 17 -0.92 32.74 -16.53
CA GLY A 17 -1.30 31.85 -15.45
C GLY A 17 -0.55 30.53 -15.62
N LEU A 18 0.53 30.34 -14.88
CA LEU A 18 1.12 29.02 -14.68
C LEU A 18 0.09 28.15 -13.97
N ALA A 19 -0.69 27.42 -14.76
CA ALA A 19 -1.47 26.31 -14.23
C ALA A 19 -0.45 25.30 -13.67
N VAL A 20 -0.20 25.36 -12.37
CA VAL A 20 0.50 24.29 -11.66
C VAL A 20 -0.39 23.07 -11.82
N ALA A 21 -0.01 22.15 -12.72
CA ALA A 21 -0.69 20.89 -12.86
C ALA A 21 -0.67 20.24 -11.47
N GLN A 22 -1.83 20.08 -10.86
CA GLN A 22 -1.94 19.41 -9.56
C GLN A 22 -1.42 17.99 -9.73
N GLU A 23 -0.28 17.69 -9.11
CA GLU A 23 0.36 16.40 -9.22
C GLU A 23 -0.61 15.33 -8.68
N ARG A 24 -0.86 14.27 -9.49
CA ARG A 24 -1.76 13.20 -9.09
C ARG A 24 -1.24 12.56 -7.81
N ARG A 25 -2.11 12.44 -6.80
CA ARG A 25 -1.83 11.78 -5.54
C ARG A 25 -2.44 10.39 -5.57
N PHE A 26 -1.69 9.43 -5.06
CA PHE A 26 -2.07 8.02 -4.97
C PHE A 26 -2.34 7.68 -3.52
N ARG A 27 -3.53 7.20 -3.22
CA ARG A 27 -3.93 6.87 -1.87
C ARG A 27 -3.62 5.42 -1.55
N ILE A 28 -2.92 5.20 -0.45
CA ILE A 28 -2.73 3.89 0.15
C ILE A 28 -3.41 3.84 1.51
N TYR A 29 -3.76 2.64 1.94
CA TYR A 29 -4.35 2.41 3.25
C TYR A 29 -3.48 1.44 4.04
N LEU A 30 -3.30 1.73 5.33
CA LEU A 30 -2.63 0.86 6.29
C LEU A 30 -3.68 0.32 7.25
N ILE A 31 -3.80 -1.00 7.31
CA ILE A 31 -4.85 -1.70 8.02
C ILE A 31 -4.27 -2.41 9.23
N HIS A 32 -4.92 -2.22 10.38
CA HIS A 32 -4.51 -2.81 11.65
C HIS A 32 -5.35 -4.07 11.95
N HIS A 33 -4.74 -5.23 11.84
CA HIS A 33 -5.38 -6.53 12.12
C HIS A 33 -5.00 -7.09 13.50
N GLY A 34 -5.00 -6.27 14.55
CA GLY A 34 -4.57 -6.69 15.89
C GLY A 34 -3.05 -6.80 16.03
N TRP A 35 -2.45 -7.85 15.53
CA TRP A 35 -0.99 -8.09 15.61
C TRP A 35 -0.29 -7.80 14.28
N HIS A 36 -1.04 -7.80 13.22
CA HIS A 36 -0.59 -7.75 11.83
C HIS A 36 -0.99 -6.41 11.18
N ALA A 37 -0.17 -5.94 10.25
CA ALA A 37 -0.47 -4.80 9.42
C ALA A 37 -0.48 -5.20 7.94
N GLY A 38 -1.49 -4.72 7.21
CA GLY A 38 -1.61 -4.82 5.76
C GLY A 38 -1.49 -3.45 5.09
N ILE A 39 -1.20 -3.47 3.79
CA ILE A 39 -1.21 -2.29 2.91
C ILE A 39 -2.28 -2.53 1.86
N ALA A 40 -3.24 -1.60 1.72
CA ALA A 40 -4.22 -1.70 0.65
C ALA A 40 -4.06 -0.55 -0.37
N PHE A 41 -4.41 -0.89 -1.61
CA PHE A 41 -4.30 -0.04 -2.79
C PHE A 41 -5.65 0.02 -3.51
N CYS A 42 -5.88 1.10 -4.24
CA CYS A 42 -6.85 1.09 -5.33
C CYS A 42 -6.27 0.28 -6.50
N GLN A 43 -6.99 -0.72 -7.00
CA GLN A 43 -6.46 -1.58 -8.07
C GLN A 43 -6.22 -0.81 -9.37
N ALA A 44 -7.07 0.15 -9.71
CA ALA A 44 -6.87 0.99 -10.88
C ALA A 44 -5.55 1.80 -10.85
N ASP A 45 -5.02 2.08 -9.64
CA ASP A 45 -3.73 2.76 -9.50
C ASP A 45 -2.52 1.83 -9.71
N LEU A 46 -2.73 0.52 -9.68
CA LEU A 46 -1.69 -0.50 -9.90
C LEU A 46 -1.43 -0.77 -11.39
N GLU A 47 -2.36 -0.36 -12.27
CA GLU A 47 -2.19 -0.51 -13.72
C GLU A 47 -0.93 0.21 -14.23
N GLY A 48 -0.14 -0.50 -15.04
CA GLY A 48 1.12 0.04 -15.57
C GLY A 48 2.23 0.22 -14.55
N THR A 49 2.12 -0.43 -13.38
CA THR A 49 3.18 -0.56 -12.37
C THR A 49 3.81 -1.96 -12.41
N ASP A 50 4.74 -2.23 -11.47
CA ASP A 50 5.37 -3.55 -11.33
C ASP A 50 4.46 -4.60 -10.63
N TRP A 51 3.20 -4.26 -10.31
CA TRP A 51 2.28 -5.18 -9.67
C TRP A 51 2.04 -6.41 -10.54
N PRO A 52 2.15 -7.65 -9.99
CA PRO A 52 1.97 -8.87 -10.77
C PRO A 52 0.54 -9.01 -11.31
N ALA A 53 0.41 -9.32 -12.61
CA ALA A 53 -0.89 -9.51 -13.24
C ALA A 53 -1.71 -10.66 -12.59
N GLU A 54 -1.04 -11.71 -12.12
CA GLU A 54 -1.67 -12.87 -11.45
C GLU A 54 -2.23 -12.52 -10.05
N ALA A 55 -1.80 -11.39 -9.47
CA ALA A 55 -2.32 -10.86 -8.21
C ALA A 55 -3.25 -9.66 -8.42
N PHE A 56 -3.74 -9.47 -9.64
CA PHE A 56 -4.69 -8.44 -10.02
C PHE A 56 -6.10 -9.03 -10.11
N PHE A 57 -7.07 -8.37 -9.53
CA PHE A 57 -8.48 -8.79 -9.47
C PHE A 57 -9.35 -7.72 -10.15
N PRO A 58 -9.47 -7.72 -11.49
CA PRO A 58 -10.01 -6.59 -12.27
C PRO A 58 -11.44 -6.20 -11.89
N GLU A 59 -12.22 -7.15 -11.39
CA GLU A 59 -13.61 -6.92 -10.97
C GLU A 59 -13.72 -6.29 -9.56
N ARG A 60 -12.59 -6.05 -8.87
CA ARG A 60 -12.55 -5.50 -7.53
C ARG A 60 -11.90 -4.13 -7.50
N ARG A 61 -12.36 -3.29 -6.58
CA ARG A 61 -11.88 -1.90 -6.49
C ARG A 61 -10.60 -1.76 -5.68
N PHE A 62 -10.45 -2.56 -4.65
CA PHE A 62 -9.32 -2.51 -3.74
C PHE A 62 -8.62 -3.86 -3.66
N VAL A 63 -7.34 -3.83 -3.36
CA VAL A 63 -6.54 -5.00 -3.01
C VAL A 63 -5.70 -4.70 -1.78
N GLU A 64 -5.73 -5.58 -0.80
CA GLU A 64 -4.84 -5.57 0.36
C GLU A 64 -3.74 -6.61 0.18
N VAL A 65 -2.55 -6.29 0.63
CA VAL A 65 -1.44 -7.22 0.73
C VAL A 65 -0.84 -7.22 2.14
N GLY A 66 -0.66 -8.41 2.69
CA GLY A 66 0.01 -8.66 3.96
C GLY A 66 1.13 -9.67 3.79
N TRP A 67 2.24 -9.50 4.50
CA TRP A 67 3.37 -10.42 4.50
C TRP A 67 3.46 -11.13 5.85
N GLY A 68 3.56 -12.46 5.85
CA GLY A 68 3.53 -13.25 7.07
C GLY A 68 4.29 -14.57 6.97
N GLU A 69 4.25 -15.32 8.07
CA GLU A 69 4.86 -16.65 8.19
C GLU A 69 4.04 -17.70 7.44
N ALA A 70 4.71 -18.60 6.72
CA ALA A 70 4.06 -19.49 5.76
C ALA A 70 3.23 -20.62 6.38
N GLY A 71 3.52 -21.02 7.61
CA GLY A 71 2.74 -22.07 8.30
C GLY A 71 1.62 -21.51 9.17
N TYR A 72 1.86 -20.36 9.81
CA TYR A 72 0.93 -19.73 10.75
C TYR A 72 -0.11 -18.85 10.05
N TYR A 73 0.29 -18.06 9.06
CA TYR A 73 -0.59 -17.04 8.49
C TYR A 73 -1.74 -17.61 7.65
N PRO A 74 -1.54 -18.66 6.83
CA PRO A 74 -2.63 -19.29 6.08
C PRO A 74 -3.52 -20.23 6.92
N ASP A 75 -3.11 -20.58 8.15
CA ASP A 75 -3.87 -21.49 8.99
C ASP A 75 -5.08 -20.76 9.61
N PRO A 76 -6.31 -21.24 9.41
CA PRO A 76 -7.50 -20.63 10.00
C PRO A 76 -7.62 -20.87 11.52
N ASP A 77 -6.90 -21.86 12.09
CA ASP A 77 -6.89 -22.20 13.52
C ASP A 77 -5.47 -22.47 14.03
N PRO A 78 -4.57 -21.47 13.98
CA PRO A 78 -3.16 -21.65 14.32
C PRO A 78 -2.97 -21.85 15.82
N GLY A 79 -2.18 -22.88 16.18
CA GLY A 79 -1.84 -23.17 17.56
C GLY A 79 -0.83 -22.20 18.17
N ALA A 80 -0.81 -22.09 19.51
CA ALA A 80 0.19 -21.28 20.22
C ALA A 80 1.63 -21.73 19.94
N GLY A 81 1.83 -23.05 19.69
CA GLY A 81 3.13 -23.62 19.32
C GLY A 81 3.63 -23.12 17.96
N ASP A 82 2.73 -22.92 17.00
CA ASP A 82 3.07 -22.42 15.67
C ASP A 82 3.49 -20.95 15.74
N ALA A 83 2.78 -20.14 16.53
CA ALA A 83 3.16 -18.75 16.78
C ALA A 83 4.55 -18.65 17.43
N LEU A 84 4.85 -19.50 18.40
CA LEU A 84 6.15 -19.53 19.08
C LEU A 84 7.26 -19.98 18.13
N ARG A 85 7.02 -21.01 17.30
CA ARG A 85 7.96 -21.46 16.27
C ARG A 85 8.25 -20.34 15.25
N ALA A 86 7.21 -19.68 14.76
CA ALA A 86 7.31 -18.56 13.82
C ALA A 86 8.11 -17.38 14.40
N ALA A 87 8.00 -17.14 15.71
CA ALA A 87 8.75 -16.08 16.38
C ALA A 87 10.24 -16.43 16.58
N LEU A 88 10.56 -17.67 16.96
CA LEU A 88 11.90 -18.05 17.41
C LEU A 88 12.81 -18.56 16.28
N TRP A 89 12.25 -19.20 15.25
CA TRP A 89 13.03 -19.74 14.13
C TRP A 89 12.71 -19.05 12.82
N PRO A 90 13.73 -18.71 12.00
CA PRO A 90 13.51 -18.18 10.66
C PRO A 90 12.78 -19.21 9.77
N THR A 91 11.54 -18.91 9.41
CA THR A 91 10.66 -19.73 8.57
C THR A 91 10.43 -19.09 7.20
N ASP A 92 9.85 -19.84 6.26
CA ASP A 92 9.44 -19.29 4.97
C ASP A 92 8.29 -18.29 5.15
N ALA A 93 8.15 -17.38 4.20
CA ALA A 93 7.15 -16.33 4.22
C ALA A 93 6.17 -16.46 3.06
N VAL A 94 4.98 -15.86 3.24
CA VAL A 94 3.93 -15.72 2.24
C VAL A 94 3.45 -14.28 2.14
N LEU A 95 2.90 -13.93 0.97
CA LEU A 95 2.06 -12.76 0.78
C LEU A 95 0.61 -13.22 0.69
N HIS A 96 -0.25 -12.67 1.52
CA HIS A 96 -1.70 -12.76 1.38
C HIS A 96 -2.18 -11.57 0.57
N VAL A 97 -2.87 -11.84 -0.52
CA VAL A 97 -3.49 -10.81 -1.36
C VAL A 97 -5.00 -11.03 -1.31
N ALA A 98 -5.74 -10.01 -0.87
CA ALA A 98 -7.20 -10.06 -0.73
C ALA A 98 -7.84 -8.86 -1.43
N ALA A 99 -8.86 -9.12 -2.26
CA ALA A 99 -9.52 -8.11 -3.05
C ALA A 99 -10.97 -7.88 -2.57
N PHE A 100 -11.44 -6.63 -2.65
CA PHE A 100 -12.76 -6.21 -2.15
C PHE A 100 -13.24 -4.91 -2.80
N ASP A 101 -14.54 -4.58 -2.63
CA ASP A 101 -15.21 -3.48 -3.35
C ASP A 101 -15.45 -2.22 -2.51
N HIS A 102 -15.53 -2.37 -1.20
CA HIS A 102 -15.85 -1.24 -0.32
C HIS A 102 -14.59 -0.59 0.26
N PRO A 103 -14.63 0.71 0.61
CA PRO A 103 -13.53 1.37 1.28
C PRO A 103 -13.00 0.57 2.49
N PRO A 104 -11.68 0.46 2.68
CA PRO A 104 -11.10 -0.33 3.78
C PRO A 104 -11.66 -0.01 5.16
N ALA A 105 -12.01 1.26 5.43
CA ALA A 105 -12.62 1.67 6.70
C ALA A 105 -14.01 1.07 6.97
N LEU A 106 -14.71 0.55 5.94
CA LEU A 106 -16.00 -0.14 6.08
C LEU A 106 -15.84 -1.66 6.26
N ILE A 107 -14.75 -2.23 5.76
CA ILE A 107 -14.52 -3.68 5.73
C ILE A 107 -13.82 -4.14 7.01
N PHE A 108 -12.79 -3.41 7.42
CA PHE A 108 -11.92 -3.86 8.51
C PHE A 108 -12.35 -3.30 9.86
N LYS A 109 -12.40 -4.16 10.88
CA LYS A 109 -12.79 -3.78 12.25
C LYS A 109 -11.72 -2.97 12.97
N GLY A 110 -10.46 -3.14 12.59
CA GLY A 110 -9.35 -2.42 13.19
C GLY A 110 -9.17 -1.01 12.61
N PRO A 111 -8.33 -0.17 13.25
CA PRO A 111 -8.02 1.14 12.73
C PRO A 111 -7.44 1.08 11.31
N VAL A 112 -7.92 1.97 10.44
CA VAL A 112 -7.41 2.16 9.10
C VAL A 112 -6.85 3.58 8.97
N ARG A 113 -5.64 3.71 8.47
CA ARG A 113 -4.98 4.99 8.18
C ARG A 113 -4.76 5.14 6.69
N GLN A 114 -4.90 6.35 6.16
CA GLN A 114 -4.63 6.65 4.76
C GLN A 114 -3.43 7.58 4.62
N ILE A 115 -2.64 7.37 3.57
CA ILE A 115 -1.52 8.21 3.18
C ILE A 115 -1.63 8.52 1.69
N ASP A 116 -1.51 9.78 1.33
CA ASP A 116 -1.49 10.22 -0.06
C ASP A 116 -0.03 10.42 -0.52
N LEU A 117 0.38 9.65 -1.51
CA LEU A 117 1.74 9.62 -2.07
C LEU A 117 1.77 10.35 -3.43
N ASP A 118 2.89 10.92 -3.78
CA ASP A 118 3.17 11.29 -5.17
C ASP A 118 3.45 10.05 -6.03
N SER A 119 3.53 10.22 -7.34
CA SER A 119 3.69 9.11 -8.28
C SER A 119 5.01 8.37 -8.09
N THR A 120 6.08 9.04 -7.71
CA THR A 120 7.40 8.43 -7.49
C THR A 120 7.40 7.57 -6.23
N ALA A 121 6.88 8.09 -5.13
CA ALA A 121 6.75 7.37 -3.87
C ALA A 121 5.84 6.15 -4.01
N PHE A 122 4.70 6.30 -4.70
CA PHE A 122 3.77 5.21 -4.97
C PHE A 122 4.42 4.09 -5.78
N ARG A 123 5.08 4.41 -6.91
CA ARG A 123 5.78 3.40 -7.73
C ARG A 123 6.87 2.66 -6.96
N ARG A 124 7.64 3.36 -6.10
CA ARG A 124 8.64 2.73 -5.24
C ARG A 124 8.01 1.78 -4.23
N LEU A 125 6.87 2.14 -3.66
CA LEU A 125 6.12 1.27 -2.76
C LEU A 125 5.66 0.00 -3.47
N VAL A 126 5.02 0.16 -4.63
CA VAL A 126 4.50 -0.97 -5.43
C VAL A 126 5.64 -1.87 -5.88
N ALA A 127 6.75 -1.32 -6.39
CA ALA A 127 7.93 -2.09 -6.79
C ALA A 127 8.52 -2.89 -5.61
N TYR A 128 8.59 -2.29 -4.42
CA TYR A 128 9.02 -2.99 -3.21
C TYR A 128 8.11 -4.19 -2.89
N VAL A 129 6.79 -3.99 -2.90
CA VAL A 129 5.82 -5.05 -2.63
C VAL A 129 5.90 -6.14 -3.70
N ALA A 130 5.94 -5.76 -4.97
CA ALA A 130 6.02 -6.66 -6.12
C ALA A 130 7.28 -7.54 -6.09
N ASP A 131 8.41 -6.97 -5.65
CA ASP A 131 9.67 -7.72 -5.50
C ASP A 131 9.58 -8.85 -4.45
N TYR A 132 8.67 -8.77 -3.49
CA TYR A 132 8.52 -9.82 -2.48
C TYR A 132 7.81 -11.08 -2.96
N PHE A 133 7.12 -11.05 -4.08
CA PHE A 133 6.58 -12.28 -4.67
C PHE A 133 7.70 -13.20 -5.15
N LYS A 134 7.69 -14.46 -4.71
CA LYS A 134 8.53 -15.51 -5.31
C LYS A 134 7.94 -15.94 -6.63
N ARG A 135 8.78 -16.00 -7.65
CA ARG A 135 8.40 -16.50 -8.96
C ARG A 135 8.97 -17.90 -9.17
N ASP A 136 8.29 -18.71 -9.94
CA ASP A 136 8.77 -20.02 -10.40
C ASP A 136 9.83 -19.86 -11.53
N ALA A 137 10.30 -20.99 -12.05
CA ALA A 137 11.28 -21.00 -13.14
C ALA A 137 10.75 -20.41 -14.46
N GLN A 138 9.45 -20.32 -14.63
CA GLN A 138 8.77 -19.76 -15.79
C GLN A 138 8.42 -18.27 -15.57
N GLY A 139 8.71 -17.72 -14.40
CA GLY A 139 8.45 -16.33 -14.04
C GLY A 139 7.05 -16.07 -13.47
N GLY A 140 6.20 -17.10 -13.36
CA GLY A 140 4.86 -17.01 -12.78
C GLY A 140 4.88 -16.90 -11.25
N LEU A 141 3.79 -16.42 -10.66
CA LEU A 141 3.62 -16.43 -9.21
C LEU A 141 3.38 -17.86 -8.71
N LYS A 142 3.82 -18.14 -7.49
CA LYS A 142 3.64 -19.44 -6.84
C LYS A 142 2.52 -19.36 -5.79
N PRO A 143 1.27 -19.73 -6.11
CA PRO A 143 0.20 -19.88 -5.13
C PRO A 143 0.55 -21.00 -4.15
N VAL A 144 0.23 -20.83 -2.85
CA VAL A 144 0.57 -21.81 -1.81
C VAL A 144 -0.63 -22.24 -0.97
N ALA A 145 -1.64 -21.40 -0.84
CA ALA A 145 -2.88 -21.72 -0.14
C ALA A 145 -4.02 -20.82 -0.63
N PRO A 146 -5.30 -21.25 -0.53
CA PRO A 146 -6.43 -20.35 -0.70
C PRO A 146 -6.37 -19.21 0.29
N GLY A 147 -6.97 -18.07 -0.08
CA GLY A 147 -7.03 -16.92 0.82
C GLY A 147 -8.01 -17.09 1.97
N LEU A 148 -8.01 -16.14 2.88
CA LEU A 148 -8.86 -16.09 4.08
C LEU A 148 -10.06 -15.15 3.88
N TYR A 149 -10.97 -15.15 4.85
CA TYR A 149 -12.07 -14.16 5.03
C TYR A 149 -13.22 -14.23 4.02
N GLY A 150 -13.37 -15.30 3.23
CA GLY A 150 -14.45 -15.41 2.23
C GLY A 150 -14.44 -14.36 1.14
N MET A 151 -13.34 -13.59 1.01
CA MET A 151 -13.07 -12.65 -0.07
C MET A 151 -12.32 -13.36 -1.21
N GLU A 152 -12.32 -12.76 -2.40
CA GLU A 152 -11.35 -13.17 -3.43
C GLU A 152 -9.95 -12.90 -2.91
N SER A 153 -9.26 -13.96 -2.54
CA SER A 153 -7.93 -13.84 -1.96
C SER A 153 -7.09 -15.09 -2.18
N GLN A 154 -5.77 -14.90 -2.16
CA GLN A 154 -4.81 -15.94 -2.44
C GLN A 154 -3.54 -15.72 -1.63
N PHE A 155 -2.94 -16.81 -1.13
CA PHE A 155 -1.59 -16.79 -0.61
C PHE A 155 -0.58 -17.15 -1.70
N TYR A 156 0.47 -16.36 -1.79
CA TYR A 156 1.60 -16.59 -2.69
C TYR A 156 2.88 -16.77 -1.89
N ALA A 157 3.79 -17.64 -2.36
CA ALA A 157 5.10 -17.76 -1.77
C ALA A 157 5.84 -16.41 -1.82
N ALA A 158 6.47 -16.00 -0.72
CA ALA A 158 7.15 -14.72 -0.61
C ALA A 158 8.65 -14.87 -0.37
N LYS A 159 9.40 -13.84 -0.75
CA LYS A 159 10.81 -13.67 -0.39
C LYS A 159 10.95 -13.32 1.10
N GLY A 160 12.15 -13.57 1.62
CA GLY A 160 12.51 -13.30 3.00
C GLY A 160 12.26 -14.49 3.93
N ARG A 161 12.74 -14.34 5.16
CA ARG A 161 12.55 -15.31 6.25
C ARG A 161 11.84 -14.60 7.38
N TYR A 162 10.73 -15.18 7.85
CA TYR A 162 9.96 -14.61 8.95
C TYR A 162 10.57 -15.03 10.29
N HIS A 163 10.68 -14.12 11.22
CA HIS A 163 11.02 -14.32 12.62
C HIS A 163 10.69 -13.06 13.43
N LEU A 164 10.81 -13.11 14.77
CA LEU A 164 10.45 -12.01 15.66
C LEU A 164 11.01 -10.64 15.24
N PHE A 165 12.29 -10.57 14.83
CA PHE A 165 12.95 -9.35 14.39
C PHE A 165 12.86 -9.08 12.88
N ASN A 166 12.05 -9.86 12.18
CA ASN A 166 11.72 -9.68 10.78
C ASN A 166 10.28 -10.17 10.53
N ASN A 167 9.32 -9.44 11.06
CA ASN A 167 7.90 -9.75 11.01
C ASN A 167 7.13 -8.82 10.05
N CYS A 168 5.81 -8.97 9.99
CA CYS A 168 4.92 -8.18 9.14
C CYS A 168 5.06 -6.66 9.36
N ASN A 169 5.20 -6.21 10.62
CA ASN A 169 5.34 -4.79 10.93
C ASN A 169 6.66 -4.21 10.40
N HIS A 170 7.75 -4.97 10.47
CA HIS A 170 9.02 -4.59 9.83
C HIS A 170 8.89 -4.52 8.32
N TRP A 171 8.14 -5.46 7.71
CA TRP A 171 7.94 -5.49 6.26
C TRP A 171 7.17 -4.25 5.79
N VAL A 172 6.05 -3.91 6.44
CA VAL A 172 5.30 -2.67 6.15
C VAL A 172 6.18 -1.43 6.34
N ALA A 173 6.95 -1.36 7.43
CA ALA A 173 7.84 -0.23 7.67
C ALA A 173 8.92 -0.09 6.58
N ARG A 174 9.47 -1.20 6.06
CA ARG A 174 10.40 -1.18 4.93
C ARG A 174 9.74 -0.74 3.63
N ALA A 175 8.50 -1.18 3.38
CA ALA A 175 7.72 -0.75 2.23
C ALA A 175 7.50 0.78 2.24
N LEU A 176 7.08 1.33 3.37
CA LEU A 176 6.90 2.77 3.55
C LEU A 176 8.22 3.55 3.42
N ARG A 177 9.31 3.00 3.94
CA ARG A 177 10.64 3.60 3.76
C ARG A 177 11.10 3.57 2.29
N ALA A 178 10.82 2.52 1.54
CA ALA A 178 11.08 2.44 0.10
C ALA A 178 10.31 3.52 -0.67
N ALA A 179 9.09 3.85 -0.23
CA ALA A 179 8.32 5.00 -0.74
C ALA A 179 8.92 6.37 -0.38
N GLY A 180 9.97 6.41 0.45
CA GLY A 180 10.60 7.66 0.89
C GLY A 180 10.01 8.25 2.16
N LEU A 181 9.08 7.56 2.84
CA LEU A 181 8.51 8.03 4.10
C LEU A 181 9.53 7.89 5.26
N PRO A 182 9.54 8.81 6.24
CA PRO A 182 10.48 8.81 7.34
C PRO A 182 10.12 7.77 8.42
N VAL A 183 10.03 6.50 8.02
CA VAL A 183 9.75 5.35 8.88
C VAL A 183 11.03 4.56 9.13
N HIS A 184 11.23 4.09 10.35
CA HIS A 184 12.42 3.36 10.79
C HIS A 184 12.10 1.89 11.05
N PRO A 185 12.34 0.97 10.09
CA PRO A 185 12.01 -0.45 10.25
C PRO A 185 12.62 -1.09 11.50
N GLY A 186 13.86 -0.79 11.85
CA GLY A 186 14.53 -1.31 13.05
C GLY A 186 13.90 -0.88 14.39
N ARG A 187 12.89 0.01 14.37
CA ARG A 187 12.11 0.45 15.53
C ARG A 187 10.64 0.02 15.44
N THR A 188 10.35 -1.04 14.70
CA THR A 188 8.97 -1.43 14.33
C THR A 188 8.71 -2.90 14.70
N LEU A 189 9.03 -3.31 15.91
CA LEU A 189 8.83 -4.69 16.35
C LEU A 189 7.35 -5.04 16.47
N THR A 190 6.55 -4.12 16.97
CA THR A 190 5.11 -4.31 17.19
C THR A 190 4.28 -3.41 16.27
N ILE A 191 3.01 -3.74 16.11
CA ILE A 191 2.07 -2.89 15.38
C ILE A 191 1.93 -1.51 16.04
N ARG A 192 2.04 -1.42 17.37
CA ARG A 192 2.05 -0.14 18.09
C ARG A 192 3.25 0.73 17.69
N ASP A 193 4.42 0.12 17.48
CA ASP A 193 5.62 0.85 17.06
C ASP A 193 5.48 1.38 15.64
N LEU A 194 4.86 0.59 14.74
CA LEU A 194 4.51 1.03 13.40
C LEU A 194 3.51 2.19 13.47
N TRP A 195 2.42 2.05 14.23
CA TRP A 195 1.35 3.06 14.32
C TRP A 195 1.86 4.40 14.82
N ARG A 196 2.70 4.42 15.86
CA ARG A 196 3.33 5.66 16.34
C ARG A 196 4.14 6.39 15.28
N GLN A 197 4.77 5.67 14.36
CA GLN A 197 5.58 6.28 13.30
C GLN A 197 4.73 6.79 12.14
N ILE A 198 3.63 6.12 11.82
CA ILE A 198 2.76 6.52 10.70
C ILE A 198 1.71 7.55 11.09
N GLU A 199 1.35 7.67 12.35
CA GLU A 199 0.31 8.60 12.81
C GLU A 199 0.53 10.05 12.37
N PRO A 200 1.73 10.64 12.50
CA PRO A 200 1.99 12.00 12.03
C PRO A 200 2.04 12.14 10.50
N LEU A 201 2.12 11.03 9.76
CA LEU A 201 2.25 10.98 8.30
C LEU A 201 0.93 10.66 7.60
N SER A 202 -0.11 10.34 8.36
CA SER A 202 -1.35 9.75 7.85
C SER A 202 -2.57 10.40 8.48
N GLN A 203 -3.72 10.14 7.86
CA GLN A 203 -5.04 10.51 8.40
C GLN A 203 -5.84 9.25 8.72
N ALA A 204 -6.80 9.36 9.65
CA ALA A 204 -7.78 8.29 9.82
C ALA A 204 -8.59 8.15 8.54
N ALA A 205 -8.69 6.93 8.02
CA ALA A 205 -9.53 6.69 6.85
C ALA A 205 -11.00 6.79 7.26
N SER A 206 -11.80 7.49 6.44
CA SER A 206 -13.25 7.56 6.62
C SER A 206 -13.96 6.73 5.54
N PRO A 207 -15.20 6.29 5.80
CA PRO A 207 -16.04 5.63 4.79
C PRO A 207 -16.23 6.46 3.51
N GLU A 208 -16.20 7.79 3.64
CA GLU A 208 -16.41 8.74 2.55
C GLU A 208 -15.11 9.06 1.78
N SER A 209 -13.96 8.72 2.34
CA SER A 209 -12.66 9.00 1.71
C SER A 209 -12.27 7.95 0.69
N ASP A 210 -13.13 7.73 -0.30
CA ASP A 210 -12.90 6.78 -1.38
C ASP A 210 -11.93 7.33 -2.42
N GLY A 211 -10.65 7.06 -2.25
CA GLY A 211 -9.59 7.48 -3.19
C GLY A 211 -9.65 6.79 -4.57
N CYS A 212 -10.50 5.75 -4.72
CA CYS A 212 -10.67 5.02 -5.97
C CYS A 212 -11.71 5.62 -6.93
N LEU A 213 -12.42 6.68 -6.54
CA LEU A 213 -13.53 7.22 -7.35
C LEU A 213 -13.11 8.00 -8.60
N SER A 214 -11.84 8.34 -8.77
CA SER A 214 -11.40 9.26 -9.82
C SER A 214 -11.20 8.63 -11.21
N ASN A 215 -11.33 7.32 -11.39
CA ASN A 215 -10.95 6.64 -12.63
C ASN A 215 -12.04 5.79 -13.30
N ILE A 216 -13.29 5.82 -12.85
CA ILE A 216 -14.39 5.19 -13.60
C ILE A 216 -14.96 6.26 -14.55
N ARG A 217 -14.39 6.37 -15.73
CA ARG A 217 -14.99 6.99 -16.91
C ARG A 217 -14.92 6.03 -18.07
#